data_354e9d477e0d67201a914d83b4b8e148
#
_entry.id   354e9d477e0d67201a914d83b4b8e148
#
_cell.length_a   1.000
_cell.length_b   1.000
_cell.length_c   1.000
_cell.angle_alpha   90.00
_cell.angle_beta   90.00
_cell.angle_gamma   90.00
#
_symmetry.space_group_name_H-M   'P 1'
#
loop_
_entity.id
_entity.type
_entity.pdbx_description
1 polymer ?
#
loop_
_entity_poly.entity_id
_entity_poly.type
_entity_poly.pdbx_seq_one_letter_code
_entity_poly.pdbx_strand_id
1 'polypeptide(L)'
;MDLDHESTARREAWKRRVLALAAVAGIAFVGLLGQLWYLQVLEGGKLQEMSERNRIRIRPVAAPRGILFDRNGLPLVDNRPAFTLSLIPREIDDRDTVIARLSVLLKIPLSDLQEALDRVSPDSFRPVRVRRGLTLEEVTKVEERKLELPGVVVEVEPQRVYPTSTFAAHLLGYVREVSDDQMKQGRYRRGDMIGQSGLERLLDEYLRGRDGGERIEVDAMGRPVQVMRREEPDPGAQVVTTVDRRIQEAAERAMAGRSGAVVVMDPRNGDVLAMTSSPAFELDRLAGNLDKDEWLKVIRDPLTPLMNRALQSQYAPGSVFKVVVAAAGLQEGSLTPMDRIYCNGEFHLGQWTFKDWKEGGHGHVDTRSALIHSCNIFFYQAGLKVGPAAIARYAEAFGLGSPSGIDLGGEKPGLVPFVDGRRRVDGRKWQAGDTVNMSIGQGQVLVTPMQVARMMSAVANGGVLWRPRLVQRVERVDGLLAYSSASKMTGRVDLSPIVWAFLRHALSGVVNEGGTGGAARIPGIDVAGKTGTAQSINKSDAAKGQDHAWFASFAPVQDPEVVVVVLVERGGKGGQVAAPIARQIYQAIFLEKVAMAQLGEDG
;
A
#
# COMPACT_ATOMS: atom_id res chain seq x y z
N MET A 1 -79.22 82.30 -11.05
CA MET A 1 -78.80 81.62 -12.28
C MET A 1 -77.31 81.20 -12.24
N ASP A 2 -76.61 81.29 -11.07
CA ASP A 2 -75.15 81.00 -10.96
C ASP A 2 -74.80 79.73 -10.24
N LEU A 3 -75.70 79.00 -9.62
CA LEU A 3 -75.38 77.78 -8.88
C LEU A 3 -75.34 76.52 -9.75
N ASP A 4 -75.94 76.57 -10.96
CA ASP A 4 -75.91 75.38 -11.87
C ASP A 4 -74.63 75.28 -12.76
N HIS A 5 -73.98 76.42 -13.00
CA HIS A 5 -72.77 76.45 -13.79
C HIS A 5 -71.53 75.90 -13.01
N GLU A 6 -71.42 76.13 -11.70
CA GLU A 6 -70.34 75.60 -10.85
C GLU A 6 -70.47 74.11 -10.65
N SER A 7 -71.69 73.57 -10.56
CA SER A 7 -71.89 72.11 -10.38
C SER A 7 -71.56 71.31 -11.62
N THR A 8 -71.77 71.85 -12.82
CA THR A 8 -71.45 71.23 -14.09
C THR A 8 -69.93 71.26 -14.36
N ALA A 9 -69.27 72.38 -14.06
CA ALA A 9 -67.83 72.51 -14.20
C ALA A 9 -67.07 71.57 -13.24
N ARG A 10 -67.51 71.39 -12.00
CA ARG A 10 -66.95 70.40 -11.04
C ARG A 10 -67.20 68.97 -11.48
N ARG A 11 -68.34 68.63 -12.03
CA ARG A 11 -68.66 67.31 -12.58
C ARG A 11 -67.74 66.95 -13.78
N GLU A 12 -67.53 67.94 -14.68
CA GLU A 12 -66.64 67.75 -15.81
C GLU A 12 -65.16 67.61 -15.39
N ALA A 13 -64.70 68.40 -14.44
CA ALA A 13 -63.36 68.29 -13.87
C ALA A 13 -63.20 66.97 -13.16
N TRP A 14 -64.22 66.48 -12.45
CA TRP A 14 -64.16 65.14 -11.81
C TRP A 14 -64.16 64.03 -12.84
N LYS A 15 -64.97 64.11 -13.90
CA LYS A 15 -64.94 63.13 -15.02
C LYS A 15 -63.57 63.07 -15.69
N ARG A 16 -62.90 64.20 -15.95
CA ARG A 16 -61.58 64.27 -16.52
C ARG A 16 -60.51 63.61 -15.61
N ARG A 17 -60.60 63.80 -14.29
CA ARG A 17 -59.75 63.17 -13.31
C ARG A 17 -59.92 61.63 -13.26
N VAL A 18 -61.21 61.21 -13.28
CA VAL A 18 -61.53 59.78 -13.32
C VAL A 18 -61.07 59.15 -14.62
N LEU A 19 -61.27 59.81 -15.77
CA LEU A 19 -60.76 59.35 -17.06
C LEU A 19 -59.20 59.29 -17.11
N ALA A 20 -58.52 60.28 -16.54
CA ALA A 20 -57.07 60.30 -16.44
C ALA A 20 -56.55 59.15 -15.55
N LEU A 21 -57.19 58.93 -14.39
CA LEU A 21 -56.89 57.81 -13.53
C LEU A 21 -57.16 56.45 -14.21
N ALA A 22 -58.23 56.29 -14.93
CA ALA A 22 -58.54 55.08 -15.69
C ALA A 22 -57.58 54.89 -16.83
N ALA A 23 -57.13 55.97 -17.51
CA ALA A 23 -56.10 55.86 -18.53
C ALA A 23 -54.71 55.41 -17.95
N VAL A 24 -54.32 56.01 -16.81
CA VAL A 24 -53.08 55.56 -16.11
C VAL A 24 -53.19 54.12 -15.66
N ALA A 25 -54.30 53.70 -15.07
CA ALA A 25 -54.53 52.30 -14.69
C ALA A 25 -54.54 51.38 -15.92
N GLY A 26 -55.15 51.81 -17.04
CA GLY A 26 -55.12 51.04 -18.30
C GLY A 26 -53.68 50.85 -18.87
N ILE A 27 -52.89 51.95 -18.87
CA ILE A 27 -51.46 51.85 -19.30
C ILE A 27 -50.67 50.94 -18.37
N ALA A 28 -50.86 51.01 -17.05
CA ALA A 28 -50.21 50.12 -16.11
C ALA A 28 -50.62 48.67 -16.34
N PHE A 29 -51.92 48.44 -16.62
CA PHE A 29 -52.42 47.09 -16.89
C PHE A 29 -51.86 46.49 -18.21
N VAL A 30 -51.76 47.32 -19.27
CA VAL A 30 -51.11 46.92 -20.53
C VAL A 30 -49.62 46.61 -20.33
N GLY A 31 -48.96 47.45 -19.52
CA GLY A 31 -47.54 47.14 -19.14
C GLY A 31 -47.38 45.82 -18.40
N LEU A 32 -48.30 45.55 -17.44
CA LEU A 32 -48.29 44.26 -16.71
C LEU A 32 -48.60 43.05 -17.63
N LEU A 33 -49.57 43.22 -18.55
CA LEU A 33 -49.90 42.20 -19.54
C LEU A 33 -48.68 41.93 -20.50
N GLY A 34 -48.05 43.02 -20.95
CA GLY A 34 -46.84 42.91 -21.77
C GLY A 34 -45.69 42.20 -21.03
N GLN A 35 -45.47 42.52 -19.76
CA GLN A 35 -44.49 41.85 -18.92
C GLN A 35 -44.85 40.39 -18.66
N LEU A 36 -46.12 40.09 -18.41
CA LEU A 36 -46.60 38.72 -18.24
C LEU A 36 -46.40 37.90 -19.51
N TRP A 37 -46.74 38.48 -20.67
CA TRP A 37 -46.52 37.85 -21.97
C TRP A 37 -45.01 37.58 -22.22
N TYR A 38 -44.14 38.56 -21.93
CA TYR A 38 -42.68 38.43 -22.03
C TYR A 38 -42.17 37.26 -21.18
N LEU A 39 -42.58 37.21 -19.90
CA LEU A 39 -42.15 36.14 -18.97
C LEU A 39 -42.71 34.76 -19.34
N GLN A 40 -43.96 34.69 -19.85
CA GLN A 40 -44.57 33.39 -20.16
C GLN A 40 -44.23 32.86 -21.55
N VAL A 41 -44.06 33.74 -22.55
CA VAL A 41 -43.86 33.33 -23.93
C VAL A 41 -42.42 33.41 -24.35
N LEU A 42 -41.68 34.49 -24.06
CA LEU A 42 -40.28 34.65 -24.47
C LEU A 42 -39.31 34.02 -23.48
N GLU A 43 -39.52 34.15 -22.19
CA GLU A 43 -38.66 33.53 -21.17
C GLU A 43 -39.26 32.26 -20.54
N GLY A 44 -40.48 31.88 -20.91
CA GLY A 44 -41.20 30.76 -20.31
C GLY A 44 -40.43 29.46 -20.34
N GLY A 45 -39.79 29.11 -21.47
CA GLY A 45 -38.95 27.90 -21.58
C GLY A 45 -37.75 27.92 -20.66
N LYS A 46 -37.07 29.08 -20.54
CA LYS A 46 -35.92 29.24 -19.65
C LYS A 46 -36.31 29.20 -18.16
N LEU A 47 -37.44 29.84 -17.83
CA LEU A 47 -37.98 29.81 -16.47
C LEU A 47 -38.48 28.41 -16.09
N GLN A 48 -39.08 27.70 -17.02
CA GLN A 48 -39.50 26.31 -16.84
C GLN A 48 -38.28 25.39 -16.63
N GLU A 49 -37.23 25.55 -17.44
CA GLU A 49 -35.98 24.82 -17.27
C GLU A 49 -35.31 25.12 -15.91
N MET A 50 -35.28 26.37 -15.48
CA MET A 50 -34.79 26.74 -14.16
C MET A 50 -35.68 26.18 -13.03
N SER A 51 -37.00 26.16 -13.19
CA SER A 51 -37.92 25.55 -12.23
C SER A 51 -37.72 24.04 -12.13
N GLU A 52 -37.55 23.34 -13.26
CA GLU A 52 -37.27 21.91 -13.29
C GLU A 52 -35.90 21.59 -12.67
N ARG A 53 -34.87 22.40 -12.94
CA ARG A 53 -33.54 22.27 -12.29
C ARG A 53 -33.61 22.49 -10.78
N ASN A 54 -34.46 23.38 -10.30
CA ASN A 54 -34.66 23.63 -8.87
C ASN A 54 -35.49 22.53 -8.20
N ARG A 55 -36.35 21.84 -8.94
CA ARG A 55 -37.27 20.81 -8.46
C ARG A 55 -36.62 19.42 -8.44
N ILE A 56 -35.66 19.16 -9.34
CA ILE A 56 -35.02 17.86 -9.46
C ILE A 56 -33.62 17.93 -8.88
N ARG A 57 -33.29 17.02 -7.95
CA ARG A 57 -31.96 16.85 -7.39
C ARG A 57 -31.41 15.48 -7.67
N ILE A 58 -30.11 15.41 -7.84
CA ILE A 58 -29.39 14.15 -7.96
C ILE A 58 -28.68 13.89 -6.63
N ARG A 59 -29.13 12.87 -5.92
CA ARG A 59 -28.45 12.34 -4.75
C ARG A 59 -27.52 11.19 -5.22
N PRO A 60 -26.20 11.30 -5.06
CA PRO A 60 -25.31 10.23 -5.44
C PRO A 60 -25.53 9.00 -4.54
N VAL A 61 -25.50 7.81 -5.12
CA VAL A 61 -25.52 6.52 -4.41
C VAL A 61 -24.14 5.90 -4.59
N ALA A 62 -23.40 5.78 -3.50
CA ALA A 62 -22.03 5.30 -3.53
C ALA A 62 -21.95 3.85 -4.05
N ALA A 63 -21.04 3.60 -5.00
CA ALA A 63 -20.78 2.26 -5.49
C ALA A 63 -20.02 1.43 -4.44
N PRO A 64 -20.37 0.15 -4.24
CA PRO A 64 -19.52 -0.77 -3.50
C PRO A 64 -18.17 -0.90 -4.20
N ARG A 65 -17.10 -0.75 -3.42
CA ARG A 65 -15.74 -0.92 -3.95
C ARG A 65 -15.46 -2.41 -4.21
N GLY A 66 -14.73 -2.74 -5.27
CA GLY A 66 -14.40 -4.12 -5.63
C GLY A 66 -13.71 -4.88 -4.48
N ILE A 67 -13.91 -6.18 -4.43
CA ILE A 67 -13.34 -7.06 -3.39
C ILE A 67 -11.94 -7.49 -3.82
N LEU A 68 -11.00 -7.52 -2.87
CA LEU A 68 -9.68 -8.11 -3.06
C LEU A 68 -9.69 -9.54 -2.53
N PHE A 69 -9.33 -10.50 -3.36
CA PHE A 69 -9.22 -11.91 -3.02
C PHE A 69 -7.75 -12.36 -2.97
N ASP A 70 -7.48 -13.34 -2.14
CA ASP A 70 -6.24 -14.09 -2.19
C ASP A 70 -6.21 -15.01 -3.44
N ARG A 71 -5.08 -15.69 -3.66
CA ARG A 71 -4.93 -16.64 -4.79
C ARG A 71 -5.90 -17.82 -4.76
N ASN A 72 -6.47 -18.13 -3.61
CA ASN A 72 -7.37 -19.26 -3.37
C ASN A 72 -8.85 -18.83 -3.34
N GLY A 73 -9.15 -17.54 -3.60
CA GLY A 73 -10.51 -16.99 -3.59
C GLY A 73 -11.01 -16.58 -2.20
N LEU A 74 -10.14 -16.51 -1.18
CA LEU A 74 -10.52 -16.00 0.14
C LEU A 74 -10.47 -14.47 0.13
N PRO A 75 -11.47 -13.76 0.68
CA PRO A 75 -11.46 -12.31 0.71
C PRO A 75 -10.35 -11.79 1.63
N LEU A 76 -9.55 -10.87 1.09
CA LEU A 76 -8.53 -10.09 1.81
C LEU A 76 -9.08 -8.74 2.25
N VAL A 77 -9.94 -8.12 1.45
CA VAL A 77 -10.61 -6.85 1.75
C VAL A 77 -12.01 -6.90 1.15
N ASP A 78 -13.00 -6.55 1.95
CA ASP A 78 -14.41 -6.58 1.58
C ASP A 78 -15.11 -5.26 1.94
N ASN A 79 -16.42 -5.18 1.75
CA ASN A 79 -17.26 -4.05 2.13
C ASN A 79 -18.38 -4.54 3.04
N ARG A 80 -18.75 -3.70 4.00
CA ARG A 80 -19.98 -3.89 4.79
C ARG A 80 -20.83 -2.63 4.72
N PRO A 81 -22.16 -2.72 4.75
CA PRO A 81 -22.99 -1.55 4.95
C PRO A 81 -22.70 -0.92 6.31
N ALA A 82 -22.53 0.38 6.33
CA ALA A 82 -22.31 1.15 7.55
C ALA A 82 -23.10 2.45 7.50
N PHE A 83 -23.54 2.90 8.67
CA PHE A 83 -24.26 4.16 8.78
C PHE A 83 -23.27 5.34 8.78
N THR A 84 -23.54 6.31 7.94
CA THR A 84 -22.75 7.55 7.79
C THR A 84 -23.64 8.73 8.16
N LEU A 85 -23.15 9.58 9.06
CA LEU A 85 -23.75 10.85 9.39
C LEU A 85 -23.31 11.90 8.39
N SER A 86 -24.27 12.54 7.75
CA SER A 86 -24.07 13.63 6.80
C SER A 86 -24.88 14.85 7.19
N LEU A 87 -24.37 16.04 6.87
CA LEU A 87 -25.05 17.32 7.05
C LEU A 87 -25.35 17.92 5.68
N ILE A 88 -26.57 18.39 5.46
CA ILE A 88 -26.97 19.14 4.25
C ILE A 88 -27.00 20.62 4.63
N PRO A 89 -25.97 21.43 4.25
CA PRO A 89 -25.83 22.81 4.76
C PRO A 89 -27.06 23.68 4.53
N ARG A 90 -27.69 23.59 3.36
CA ARG A 90 -28.86 24.37 2.99
C ARG A 90 -30.11 24.05 3.81
N GLU A 91 -30.20 22.87 4.38
CA GLU A 91 -31.35 22.43 5.20
C GLU A 91 -31.18 22.75 6.69
N ILE A 92 -30.05 23.37 7.06
CA ILE A 92 -29.73 23.78 8.44
C ILE A 92 -30.02 25.28 8.59
N ASP A 93 -31.18 25.63 9.13
CA ASP A 93 -31.59 27.04 9.33
C ASP A 93 -30.79 27.70 10.48
N ASP A 94 -30.67 27.00 11.62
CA ASP A 94 -29.89 27.44 12.79
C ASP A 94 -28.70 26.52 12.98
N ARG A 95 -27.60 26.91 12.34
CA ARG A 95 -26.38 26.14 12.29
C ARG A 95 -25.79 25.88 13.68
N ASP A 96 -25.74 26.91 14.51
CA ASP A 96 -25.09 26.83 15.82
C ASP A 96 -25.85 25.91 16.76
N THR A 97 -27.16 25.96 16.74
CA THR A 97 -28.04 25.11 17.56
C THR A 97 -27.95 23.64 17.11
N VAL A 98 -27.98 23.35 15.80
CA VAL A 98 -27.94 21.98 15.28
C VAL A 98 -26.60 21.32 15.58
N ILE A 99 -25.47 21.99 15.31
CA ILE A 99 -24.15 21.44 15.59
C ILE A 99 -23.89 21.27 17.09
N ALA A 100 -24.37 22.18 17.94
CA ALA A 100 -24.24 22.04 19.39
C ALA A 100 -25.02 20.81 19.91
N ARG A 101 -26.27 20.62 19.46
CA ARG A 101 -27.08 19.45 19.80
C ARG A 101 -26.42 18.16 19.33
N LEU A 102 -25.95 18.15 18.09
CA LEU A 102 -25.31 16.98 17.48
C LEU A 102 -24.00 16.61 18.19
N SER A 103 -23.20 17.63 18.56
CA SER A 103 -21.97 17.46 19.34
C SER A 103 -22.23 16.77 20.67
N VAL A 104 -23.23 17.22 21.41
CA VAL A 104 -23.62 16.60 22.70
C VAL A 104 -24.17 15.20 22.50
N LEU A 105 -25.02 14.99 21.48
CA LEU A 105 -25.73 13.73 21.23
C LEU A 105 -24.75 12.58 20.87
N LEU A 106 -23.78 12.87 20.01
CA LEU A 106 -22.86 11.89 19.44
C LEU A 106 -21.42 12.01 19.97
N LYS A 107 -21.17 12.95 20.89
CA LYS A 107 -19.84 13.25 21.44
C LYS A 107 -18.80 13.55 20.35
N ILE A 108 -19.23 14.29 19.32
CA ILE A 108 -18.36 14.77 18.25
C ILE A 108 -17.85 16.15 18.65
N PRO A 109 -16.54 16.45 18.54
CA PRO A 109 -16.02 17.79 18.82
C PRO A 109 -16.75 18.84 17.98
N LEU A 110 -17.10 19.97 18.61
CA LEU A 110 -17.79 21.07 17.93
C LEU A 110 -16.99 21.61 16.75
N SER A 111 -15.66 21.66 16.93
CA SER A 111 -14.70 22.07 15.90
C SER A 111 -14.82 21.25 14.61
N ASP A 112 -15.00 19.94 14.73
CA ASP A 112 -15.05 19.03 13.58
C ASP A 112 -16.32 19.24 12.76
N LEU A 113 -17.44 19.48 13.46
CA LEU A 113 -18.73 19.81 12.84
C LEU A 113 -18.69 21.17 12.12
N GLN A 114 -18.06 22.16 12.75
CA GLN A 114 -17.86 23.48 12.17
C GLN A 114 -16.97 23.40 10.93
N GLU A 115 -15.81 22.75 11.04
CA GLU A 115 -14.88 22.60 9.94
C GLU A 115 -15.50 21.85 8.75
N ALA A 116 -16.31 20.81 9.01
CA ALA A 116 -17.00 20.08 7.96
C ALA A 116 -17.94 21.00 7.16
N LEU A 117 -18.72 21.84 7.84
CA LEU A 117 -19.63 22.79 7.19
C LEU A 117 -18.90 23.95 6.52
N ASP A 118 -17.78 24.43 7.07
CA ASP A 118 -16.98 25.54 6.50
C ASP A 118 -16.31 25.18 5.17
N ARG A 119 -16.11 23.89 4.93
CA ARG A 119 -15.53 23.39 3.67
C ARG A 119 -16.46 23.52 2.47
N VAL A 120 -17.74 23.81 2.67
CA VAL A 120 -18.77 23.79 1.62
C VAL A 120 -19.62 25.05 1.72
N SER A 121 -20.15 25.54 0.57
CA SER A 121 -21.08 26.68 0.57
C SER A 121 -22.29 26.41 1.45
N PRO A 122 -22.75 27.40 2.24
CA PRO A 122 -23.98 27.29 3.04
C PRO A 122 -25.23 26.97 2.19
N ASP A 123 -25.25 27.36 0.92
CA ASP A 123 -26.31 27.05 -0.02
C ASP A 123 -26.20 25.68 -0.68
N SER A 124 -25.24 24.87 -0.27
CA SER A 124 -25.05 23.55 -0.83
C SER A 124 -26.10 22.57 -0.32
N PHE A 125 -26.68 21.83 -1.25
CA PHE A 125 -27.57 20.70 -0.94
C PHE A 125 -26.81 19.34 -0.97
N ARG A 126 -25.50 19.35 -1.21
CA ARG A 126 -24.72 18.13 -1.16
C ARG A 126 -24.49 17.76 0.29
N PRO A 127 -24.78 16.49 0.68
CA PRO A 127 -24.45 16.01 2.00
C PRO A 127 -22.94 16.13 2.25
N VAL A 128 -22.58 16.70 3.39
CA VAL A 128 -21.22 16.75 3.90
C VAL A 128 -21.07 15.65 4.93
N ARG A 129 -20.23 14.68 4.66
CA ARG A 129 -19.98 13.58 5.60
C ARG A 129 -19.24 14.09 6.82
N VAL A 130 -19.75 13.74 7.99
CA VAL A 130 -19.16 14.13 9.27
C VAL A 130 -18.53 12.92 9.97
N ARG A 131 -19.28 11.82 10.04
CA ARG A 131 -18.82 10.61 10.74
C ARG A 131 -19.35 9.36 10.07
N ARG A 132 -18.47 8.37 9.92
CA ARG A 132 -18.78 7.05 9.39
C ARG A 132 -18.81 6.02 10.51
N GLY A 133 -19.52 4.91 10.25
CA GLY A 133 -19.55 3.79 11.15
C GLY A 133 -20.32 4.06 12.44
N LEU A 134 -21.44 4.80 12.36
CA LEU A 134 -22.33 4.96 13.51
C LEU A 134 -22.85 3.60 13.97
N THR A 135 -22.93 3.44 15.28
CA THR A 135 -23.61 2.30 15.87
C THR A 135 -25.11 2.43 15.72
N LEU A 136 -25.85 1.32 15.80
CA LEU A 136 -27.30 1.34 15.75
C LEU A 136 -27.92 2.23 16.85
N GLU A 137 -27.30 2.26 18.04
CA GLU A 137 -27.68 3.14 19.14
C GLU A 137 -27.55 4.63 18.78
N GLU A 138 -26.44 5.01 18.12
CA GLU A 138 -26.20 6.39 17.68
C GLU A 138 -27.18 6.78 16.58
N VAL A 139 -27.46 5.88 15.63
CA VAL A 139 -28.49 6.08 14.60
C VAL A 139 -29.85 6.32 15.23
N THR A 140 -30.25 5.48 16.18
CA THR A 140 -31.54 5.62 16.89
C THR A 140 -31.62 6.97 17.59
N LYS A 141 -30.59 7.41 18.28
CA LYS A 141 -30.55 8.73 18.94
C LYS A 141 -30.76 9.90 17.98
N VAL A 142 -30.18 9.80 16.77
CA VAL A 142 -30.33 10.84 15.73
C VAL A 142 -31.75 10.81 15.15
N GLU A 143 -32.28 9.63 14.79
CA GLU A 143 -33.60 9.51 14.16
C GLU A 143 -34.74 9.88 15.12
N GLU A 144 -34.64 9.55 16.42
CA GLU A 144 -35.59 9.96 17.44
C GLU A 144 -35.71 11.48 17.58
N ARG A 145 -34.63 12.21 17.29
CA ARG A 145 -34.56 13.66 17.39
C ARG A 145 -34.51 14.38 16.02
N LYS A 146 -34.93 13.68 14.98
CA LYS A 146 -34.85 14.19 13.60
C LYS A 146 -35.53 15.55 13.40
N LEU A 147 -36.65 15.80 14.08
CA LEU A 147 -37.34 17.09 14.02
C LEU A 147 -36.56 18.25 14.66
N GLU A 148 -35.65 17.93 15.60
CA GLU A 148 -34.78 18.90 16.27
C GLU A 148 -33.43 19.09 15.54
N LEU A 149 -33.16 18.26 14.52
CA LEU A 149 -31.91 18.19 13.79
C LEU A 149 -32.13 18.36 12.27
N PRO A 150 -32.70 19.51 11.83
CA PRO A 150 -32.90 19.75 10.40
C PRO A 150 -31.56 19.69 9.65
N GLY A 151 -31.56 19.12 8.45
CA GLY A 151 -30.38 18.96 7.61
C GLY A 151 -29.41 17.87 8.06
N VAL A 152 -29.71 17.13 9.15
CA VAL A 152 -28.93 15.95 9.57
C VAL A 152 -29.52 14.69 8.93
N VAL A 153 -28.68 13.93 8.21
CA VAL A 153 -29.11 12.74 7.47
C VAL A 153 -28.20 11.57 7.85
N VAL A 154 -28.81 10.40 8.09
CA VAL A 154 -28.09 9.14 8.24
C VAL A 154 -28.28 8.32 6.97
N GLU A 155 -27.18 8.00 6.31
CA GLU A 155 -27.15 7.24 5.07
C GLU A 155 -26.43 5.90 5.28
N VAL A 156 -26.84 4.88 4.51
CA VAL A 156 -26.12 3.60 4.48
C VAL A 156 -25.13 3.64 3.31
N GLU A 157 -23.85 3.61 3.65
CA GLU A 157 -22.77 3.59 2.65
C GLU A 157 -21.93 2.31 2.79
N PRO A 158 -21.35 1.80 1.70
CA PRO A 158 -20.39 0.72 1.78
C PRO A 158 -19.11 1.20 2.49
N GLN A 159 -18.75 0.53 3.57
CA GLN A 159 -17.51 0.77 4.31
C GLN A 159 -16.53 -0.36 4.05
N ARG A 160 -15.27 -0.01 3.79
CA ARG A 160 -14.17 -0.96 3.60
C ARG A 160 -13.86 -1.71 4.88
N VAL A 161 -13.69 -3.03 4.78
CA VAL A 161 -13.40 -3.92 5.92
C VAL A 161 -12.16 -4.74 5.63
N TYR A 162 -11.25 -4.76 6.60
CA TYR A 162 -10.03 -5.56 6.58
C TYR A 162 -10.15 -6.72 7.58
N PRO A 163 -9.54 -7.90 7.33
CA PRO A 163 -9.65 -9.07 8.23
C PRO A 163 -9.19 -8.78 9.65
N THR A 164 -8.08 -8.06 9.77
CA THR A 164 -7.60 -7.40 10.99
C THR A 164 -7.03 -6.05 10.60
N SER A 165 -7.01 -5.11 11.54
CA SER A 165 -6.60 -3.73 11.23
C SER A 165 -5.15 -3.58 10.75
N THR A 166 -4.28 -4.57 11.01
CA THR A 166 -2.86 -4.55 10.61
C THR A 166 -2.50 -5.54 9.51
N PHE A 167 -3.46 -6.41 9.10
CA PHE A 167 -3.20 -7.47 8.12
C PHE A 167 -2.75 -6.92 6.78
N ALA A 168 -1.59 -7.35 6.31
CA ALA A 168 -0.99 -7.00 5.03
C ALA A 168 -1.01 -5.48 4.73
N ALA A 169 -0.92 -4.64 5.77
CA ALA A 169 -1.22 -3.21 5.70
C ALA A 169 -0.47 -2.48 4.58
N HIS A 170 0.83 -2.75 4.42
CA HIS A 170 1.65 -2.11 3.39
C HIS A 170 1.37 -2.65 1.98
N LEU A 171 0.86 -3.87 1.88
CA LEU A 171 0.52 -4.51 0.62
C LEU A 171 -0.88 -4.10 0.16
N LEU A 172 -1.88 -4.23 1.03
CA LEU A 172 -3.26 -3.86 0.73
C LEU A 172 -3.41 -2.35 0.60
N GLY A 173 -2.84 -1.60 1.54
CA GLY A 173 -3.06 -0.17 1.63
C GLY A 173 -4.43 0.17 2.21
N TYR A 174 -4.80 1.44 2.18
CA TYR A 174 -6.06 1.93 2.73
C TYR A 174 -6.73 2.93 1.80
N VAL A 175 -8.02 3.13 2.03
CA VAL A 175 -8.89 4.07 1.31
C VAL A 175 -9.18 5.26 2.21
N ARG A 176 -9.10 6.45 1.66
CA ARG A 176 -9.44 7.71 2.36
C ARG A 176 -10.06 8.71 1.40
N GLU A 177 -10.76 9.70 1.94
CA GLU A 177 -11.27 10.81 1.15
C GLU A 177 -10.16 11.56 0.43
N VAL A 178 -10.43 11.97 -0.79
CA VAL A 178 -9.53 12.75 -1.65
C VAL A 178 -9.09 14.04 -0.96
N SER A 179 -7.79 14.33 -1.01
CA SER A 179 -7.23 15.59 -0.50
C SER A 179 -7.38 16.73 -1.53
N ASP A 180 -7.26 17.99 -1.06
CA ASP A 180 -7.31 19.17 -1.95
C ASP A 180 -6.24 19.11 -3.05
N ASP A 181 -5.05 18.58 -2.77
CA ASP A 181 -3.99 18.43 -3.77
C ASP A 181 -4.31 17.34 -4.81
N GLN A 182 -4.97 16.27 -4.40
CA GLN A 182 -5.42 15.22 -5.32
C GLN A 182 -6.58 15.72 -6.20
N MET A 183 -7.46 16.58 -5.68
CA MET A 183 -8.54 17.21 -6.47
C MET A 183 -8.01 18.12 -7.59
N LYS A 184 -6.86 18.79 -7.38
CA LYS A 184 -6.22 19.63 -8.42
C LYS A 184 -5.84 18.85 -9.68
N GLN A 185 -5.72 17.51 -9.58
CA GLN A 185 -5.46 16.64 -10.74
C GLN A 185 -6.67 16.48 -11.67
N GLY A 186 -7.85 16.97 -11.29
CA GLY A 186 -9.07 16.98 -12.12
C GLY A 186 -9.78 15.64 -12.28
N ARG A 187 -9.28 14.58 -11.65
CA ARG A 187 -9.85 13.22 -11.74
C ARG A 187 -10.90 12.90 -10.68
N TYR A 188 -10.85 13.60 -9.55
CA TYR A 188 -11.61 13.30 -8.35
C TYR A 188 -12.45 14.48 -7.93
N ARG A 189 -13.58 14.19 -7.28
CA ARG A 189 -14.48 15.16 -6.70
C ARG A 189 -14.35 15.13 -5.18
N ARG A 190 -14.67 16.23 -4.53
CA ARG A 190 -14.74 16.27 -3.06
C ARG A 190 -15.71 15.21 -2.55
N GLY A 191 -15.28 14.45 -1.54
CA GLY A 191 -16.03 13.32 -0.98
C GLY A 191 -15.74 11.97 -1.62
N ASP A 192 -15.00 11.92 -2.75
CA ASP A 192 -14.60 10.65 -3.35
C ASP A 192 -13.67 9.89 -2.40
N MET A 193 -13.92 8.58 -2.26
CA MET A 193 -13.05 7.66 -1.53
C MET A 193 -12.07 6.99 -2.48
N ILE A 194 -10.79 7.25 -2.28
CA ILE A 194 -9.73 6.75 -3.17
C ILE A 194 -8.67 5.95 -2.42
N GLY A 195 -8.03 5.03 -3.11
CA GLY A 195 -6.88 4.30 -2.56
C GLY A 195 -5.67 5.22 -2.35
N GLN A 196 -5.12 5.24 -1.14
CA GLN A 196 -4.00 6.09 -0.77
C GLN A 196 -2.64 5.39 -0.87
N SER A 197 -2.60 4.08 -0.69
CA SER A 197 -1.38 3.27 -0.74
C SER A 197 -1.68 1.84 -1.18
N GLY A 198 -0.64 1.04 -1.40
CA GLY A 198 -0.76 -0.39 -1.67
C GLY A 198 -1.57 -0.73 -2.92
N LEU A 199 -2.20 -1.90 -2.89
CA LEU A 199 -3.09 -2.39 -3.95
C LEU A 199 -4.33 -1.52 -4.10
N GLU A 200 -4.84 -0.95 -3.02
CA GLU A 200 -5.97 -0.01 -3.07
C GLU A 200 -5.69 1.19 -3.97
N ARG A 201 -4.46 1.74 -3.91
CA ARG A 201 -4.03 2.83 -4.79
C ARG A 201 -3.71 2.35 -6.20
N LEU A 202 -2.98 1.25 -6.31
CA LEU A 202 -2.56 0.71 -7.60
C LEU A 202 -3.74 0.41 -8.50
N LEU A 203 -4.81 -0.14 -7.91
CA LEU A 203 -5.99 -0.63 -8.62
C LEU A 203 -7.22 0.25 -8.41
N ASP A 204 -7.04 1.50 -7.95
CA ASP A 204 -8.16 2.40 -7.61
C ASP A 204 -9.16 2.55 -8.76
N GLU A 205 -8.68 2.65 -9.99
CA GLU A 205 -9.51 2.80 -11.20
C GLU A 205 -10.44 1.59 -11.42
N TYR A 206 -9.98 0.39 -11.09
CA TYR A 206 -10.79 -0.83 -11.18
C TYR A 206 -11.68 -1.03 -9.96
N LEU A 207 -11.14 -0.75 -8.77
CA LEU A 207 -11.80 -1.04 -7.50
C LEU A 207 -12.93 -0.07 -7.16
N ARG A 208 -12.84 1.19 -7.60
CA ARG A 208 -13.74 2.25 -7.14
C ARG A 208 -15.19 2.07 -7.62
N GLY A 209 -15.41 1.46 -8.78
CA GLY A 209 -16.74 1.38 -9.41
C GLY A 209 -17.23 2.73 -9.94
N ARG A 210 -18.50 2.84 -10.20
CA ARG A 210 -19.17 4.07 -10.64
C ARG A 210 -20.40 4.29 -9.78
N ASP A 211 -20.45 5.47 -9.14
CA ASP A 211 -21.60 5.84 -8.33
C ASP A 211 -22.86 5.91 -9.17
N GLY A 212 -23.94 5.43 -8.61
CA GLY A 212 -25.29 5.61 -9.10
C GLY A 212 -25.85 6.97 -8.69
N GLY A 213 -27.15 7.16 -8.90
CA GLY A 213 -27.82 8.39 -8.53
C GLY A 213 -29.33 8.24 -8.40
N GLU A 214 -29.89 8.89 -7.42
CA GLU A 214 -31.33 9.06 -7.29
C GLU A 214 -31.73 10.46 -7.73
N ARG A 215 -32.66 10.54 -8.70
CA ARG A 215 -33.31 11.79 -9.06
C ARG A 215 -34.51 11.99 -8.13
N ILE A 216 -34.40 12.94 -7.23
CA ILE A 216 -35.39 13.25 -6.21
C ILE A 216 -36.08 14.54 -6.58
N GLU A 217 -37.42 14.51 -6.60
CA GLU A 217 -38.22 15.72 -6.64
C GLU A 217 -38.23 16.35 -5.25
N VAL A 218 -38.01 17.66 -5.20
CA VAL A 218 -38.00 18.43 -3.96
C VAL A 218 -39.06 19.56 -4.04
N ASP A 219 -39.62 19.92 -2.87
CA ASP A 219 -40.51 21.05 -2.75
C ASP A 219 -39.76 22.42 -2.80
N ALA A 220 -40.48 23.53 -2.71
CA ALA A 220 -39.87 24.85 -2.70
C ALA A 220 -38.94 25.13 -1.52
N MET A 221 -38.99 24.31 -0.46
CA MET A 221 -38.12 24.37 0.71
C MET A 221 -36.98 23.34 0.60
N GLY A 222 -36.89 22.59 -0.51
CA GLY A 222 -35.86 21.62 -0.75
C GLY A 222 -36.07 20.23 -0.13
N ARG A 223 -37.24 19.97 0.46
CA ARG A 223 -37.55 18.71 1.11
C ARG A 223 -37.91 17.64 0.06
N PRO A 224 -37.42 16.40 0.21
CA PRO A 224 -37.75 15.32 -0.71
C PRO A 224 -39.25 15.03 -0.75
N VAL A 225 -39.84 15.03 -1.94
CA VAL A 225 -41.25 14.71 -2.18
C VAL A 225 -41.38 13.28 -2.67
N GLN A 226 -40.61 12.92 -3.71
CA GLN A 226 -40.58 11.55 -4.23
C GLN A 226 -39.30 11.26 -5.00
N VAL A 227 -38.92 9.97 -5.09
CA VAL A 227 -37.85 9.50 -5.95
C VAL A 227 -38.40 9.25 -7.35
N MET A 228 -37.99 10.08 -8.32
CA MET A 228 -38.46 9.99 -9.71
C MET A 228 -37.75 8.86 -10.49
N ARG A 229 -36.46 8.70 -10.28
CA ARG A 229 -35.64 7.71 -10.97
C ARG A 229 -34.44 7.35 -10.08
N ARG A 230 -34.09 6.06 -10.09
CA ARG A 230 -32.87 5.54 -9.47
C ARG A 230 -32.00 4.90 -10.55
N GLU A 231 -30.74 5.32 -10.59
CA GLU A 231 -29.70 4.67 -11.35
C GLU A 231 -28.86 3.88 -10.35
N GLU A 232 -28.86 2.55 -10.52
CA GLU A 232 -28.09 1.68 -9.62
C GLU A 232 -26.59 1.93 -9.81
N PRO A 233 -25.79 1.91 -8.73
CA PRO A 233 -24.36 2.02 -8.84
C PRO A 233 -23.75 0.79 -9.53
N ASP A 234 -22.70 1.02 -10.31
CA ASP A 234 -21.91 -0.07 -10.94
C ASP A 234 -20.75 -0.44 -9.98
N PRO A 235 -20.80 -1.61 -9.34
CA PRO A 235 -19.79 -2.00 -8.36
C PRO A 235 -18.39 -2.10 -8.97
N GLY A 236 -17.37 -1.86 -8.15
CA GLY A 236 -15.98 -2.04 -8.55
C GLY A 236 -15.63 -3.48 -8.89
N ALA A 237 -14.63 -3.65 -9.75
CA ALA A 237 -14.17 -4.94 -10.21
C ALA A 237 -13.49 -5.76 -9.08
N GLN A 238 -13.67 -7.06 -9.10
CA GLN A 238 -13.03 -8.00 -8.20
C GLN A 238 -11.58 -8.24 -8.63
N VAL A 239 -10.69 -8.33 -7.67
CA VAL A 239 -9.26 -8.55 -7.92
C VAL A 239 -8.80 -9.82 -7.24
N VAL A 240 -8.24 -10.74 -8.01
CA VAL A 240 -7.55 -11.91 -7.48
C VAL A 240 -6.06 -11.62 -7.46
N THR A 241 -5.48 -11.68 -6.27
CA THR A 241 -4.05 -11.43 -6.04
C THR A 241 -3.24 -12.72 -6.12
N THR A 242 -1.90 -12.61 -6.08
CA THR A 242 -1.00 -13.76 -5.93
C THR A 242 -0.77 -14.14 -4.47
N VAL A 243 -1.23 -13.32 -3.54
CA VAL A 243 -1.03 -13.50 -2.11
C VAL A 243 -1.77 -14.73 -1.60
N ASP A 244 -1.14 -15.51 -0.76
CA ASP A 244 -1.78 -16.57 0.02
C ASP A 244 -1.99 -16.04 1.45
N ARG A 245 -3.26 -15.96 1.85
CA ARG A 245 -3.65 -15.40 3.15
C ARG A 245 -2.98 -16.14 4.32
N ARG A 246 -2.89 -17.48 4.25
CA ARG A 246 -2.29 -18.30 5.32
C ARG A 246 -0.80 -18.01 5.48
N ILE A 247 -0.09 -17.85 4.34
CA ILE A 247 1.34 -17.55 4.32
C ILE A 247 1.57 -16.14 4.85
N GLN A 248 0.76 -15.17 4.45
CA GLN A 248 0.83 -13.79 4.93
C GLN A 248 0.62 -13.71 6.45
N GLU A 249 -0.42 -14.36 6.97
CA GLU A 249 -0.68 -14.43 8.41
C GLU A 249 0.46 -15.10 9.19
N ALA A 250 1.05 -16.17 8.62
CA ALA A 250 2.19 -16.84 9.24
C ALA A 250 3.42 -15.93 9.29
N ALA A 251 3.70 -15.17 8.21
CA ALA A 251 4.80 -14.23 8.15
C ALA A 251 4.63 -13.09 9.17
N GLU A 252 3.43 -12.55 9.30
CA GLU A 252 3.13 -11.49 10.28
C GLU A 252 3.26 -11.98 11.72
N ARG A 253 2.69 -13.14 12.03
CA ARG A 253 2.84 -13.76 13.37
C ARG A 253 4.30 -14.02 13.72
N ALA A 254 5.09 -14.52 12.77
CA ALA A 254 6.51 -14.80 12.99
C ALA A 254 7.34 -13.52 13.22
N MET A 255 6.90 -12.40 12.66
CA MET A 255 7.54 -11.07 12.83
C MET A 255 7.04 -10.28 14.03
N ALA A 256 6.04 -10.77 14.76
CA ALA A 256 5.42 -10.01 15.86
C ALA A 256 6.45 -9.47 16.86
N GLY A 257 6.32 -8.19 17.19
CA GLY A 257 7.21 -7.49 18.13
C GLY A 257 8.61 -7.15 17.59
N ARG A 258 8.85 -7.34 16.28
CA ARG A 258 10.14 -7.03 15.63
C ARG A 258 9.95 -6.03 14.50
N SER A 259 10.97 -5.19 14.28
CA SER A 259 11.04 -4.35 13.08
C SER A 259 11.79 -5.07 11.96
N GLY A 260 11.26 -5.00 10.75
CA GLY A 260 11.88 -5.67 9.61
C GLY A 260 10.91 -5.99 8.48
N ALA A 261 11.27 -6.95 7.66
CA ALA A 261 10.45 -7.38 6.53
C ALA A 261 10.58 -8.88 6.24
N VAL A 262 9.50 -9.45 5.72
CA VAL A 262 9.48 -10.79 5.11
C VAL A 262 8.96 -10.66 3.68
N VAL A 263 9.62 -11.36 2.76
CA VAL A 263 9.14 -11.56 1.40
C VAL A 263 9.10 -13.06 1.11
N VAL A 264 7.94 -13.54 0.68
CA VAL A 264 7.72 -14.92 0.25
C VAL A 264 7.33 -14.91 -1.23
N MET A 265 8.05 -15.66 -2.05
CA MET A 265 7.92 -15.59 -3.51
C MET A 265 7.97 -16.98 -4.14
N ASP A 266 7.16 -17.24 -5.16
CA ASP A 266 7.25 -18.44 -5.99
C ASP A 266 8.36 -18.24 -7.04
N PRO A 267 9.46 -19.02 -6.98
CA PRO A 267 10.59 -18.87 -7.89
C PRO A 267 10.27 -19.31 -9.33
N ARG A 268 9.17 -20.00 -9.57
CA ARG A 268 8.80 -20.56 -10.89
C ARG A 268 8.14 -19.51 -11.78
N ASN A 269 7.52 -18.46 -11.19
CA ASN A 269 6.70 -17.52 -11.94
C ASN A 269 6.79 -16.05 -11.44
N GLY A 270 7.42 -15.81 -10.28
CA GLY A 270 7.55 -14.49 -9.69
C GLY A 270 6.36 -14.01 -8.85
N ASP A 271 5.41 -14.90 -8.53
CA ASP A 271 4.28 -14.55 -7.67
C ASP A 271 4.76 -14.22 -6.25
N VAL A 272 4.34 -13.07 -5.73
CA VAL A 272 4.55 -12.71 -4.35
C VAL A 272 3.42 -13.33 -3.52
N LEU A 273 3.76 -14.35 -2.74
CA LEU A 273 2.82 -15.10 -1.91
C LEU A 273 2.53 -14.41 -0.59
N ALA A 274 3.54 -13.69 -0.05
CA ALA A 274 3.40 -12.83 1.12
C ALA A 274 4.46 -11.73 1.10
N MET A 275 4.10 -10.57 1.63
CA MET A 275 5.01 -9.45 1.84
C MET A 275 4.62 -8.70 3.10
N THR A 276 5.46 -8.83 4.12
CA THR A 276 5.25 -8.22 5.44
C THR A 276 6.29 -7.14 5.69
N SER A 277 5.82 -6.00 6.19
CA SER A 277 6.67 -4.95 6.76
C SER A 277 6.21 -4.68 8.19
N SER A 278 7.11 -4.74 9.14
CA SER A 278 6.82 -4.60 10.57
C SER A 278 7.68 -3.49 11.19
N PRO A 279 7.13 -2.65 12.10
CA PRO A 279 5.74 -2.65 12.51
C PRO A 279 4.79 -2.23 11.40
N ALA A 280 3.56 -2.74 11.43
CA ALA A 280 2.50 -2.33 10.54
C ALA A 280 1.68 -1.18 11.16
N PHE A 281 0.93 -0.48 10.33
CA PHE A 281 -0.04 0.52 10.74
C PHE A 281 -1.47 -0.05 10.73
N GLU A 282 -2.36 0.60 11.46
CA GLU A 282 -3.77 0.20 11.55
C GLU A 282 -4.55 0.75 10.35
N LEU A 283 -4.99 -0.14 9.45
CA LEU A 283 -5.74 0.19 8.23
C LEU A 283 -7.06 0.91 8.55
N ASP A 284 -7.84 0.37 9.49
CA ASP A 284 -9.13 0.94 9.87
C ASP A 284 -8.98 2.35 10.44
N ARG A 285 -7.91 2.59 11.20
CA ARG A 285 -7.60 3.90 11.76
C ARG A 285 -7.25 4.90 10.67
N LEU A 286 -6.42 4.53 9.70
CA LEU A 286 -6.04 5.41 8.58
C LEU A 286 -7.19 5.62 7.58
N ALA A 287 -8.08 4.64 7.42
CA ALA A 287 -9.29 4.77 6.61
C ALA A 287 -10.39 5.60 7.27
N GLY A 288 -10.33 5.78 8.59
CA GLY A 288 -11.26 6.57 9.38
C GLY A 288 -10.94 8.08 9.36
N ASN A 289 -11.64 8.80 10.22
CA ASN A 289 -11.38 10.22 10.45
C ASN A 289 -10.27 10.38 11.50
N LEU A 290 -9.01 10.36 11.04
CA LEU A 290 -7.87 10.74 11.86
C LEU A 290 -7.85 12.27 12.04
N ASP A 291 -7.80 12.72 13.27
CA ASP A 291 -7.50 14.11 13.55
C ASP A 291 -6.03 14.44 13.21
N LYS A 292 -5.71 15.73 13.16
CA LYS A 292 -4.37 16.21 12.80
C LYS A 292 -3.29 15.74 13.78
N ASP A 293 -3.60 15.67 15.06
CA ASP A 293 -2.64 15.28 16.09
C ASP A 293 -2.39 13.77 16.07
N GLU A 294 -3.40 12.97 15.82
CA GLU A 294 -3.27 11.53 15.62
C GLU A 294 -2.44 11.21 14.35
N TRP A 295 -2.68 11.93 13.26
CA TRP A 295 -1.88 11.81 12.04
C TRP A 295 -0.41 12.16 12.29
N LEU A 296 -0.16 13.25 13.02
CA LEU A 296 1.20 13.64 13.39
C LEU A 296 1.90 12.60 14.28
N LYS A 297 1.17 11.92 15.18
CA LYS A 297 1.73 10.80 15.96
C LYS A 297 2.19 9.66 15.08
N VAL A 298 1.39 9.27 14.08
CA VAL A 298 1.76 8.20 13.14
C VAL A 298 2.99 8.58 12.30
N ILE A 299 3.05 9.81 11.79
CA ILE A 299 4.19 10.26 10.96
C ILE A 299 5.49 10.40 11.78
N ARG A 300 5.37 10.84 13.03
CA ARG A 300 6.52 11.09 13.92
C ARG A 300 6.96 9.86 14.70
N ASP A 301 6.29 8.74 14.54
CA ASP A 301 6.67 7.50 15.20
C ASP A 301 8.10 7.09 14.76
N PRO A 302 9.04 6.97 15.72
CA PRO A 302 10.43 6.62 15.41
C PRO A 302 10.58 5.23 14.77
N LEU A 303 9.59 4.36 14.91
CA LEU A 303 9.53 3.06 14.26
C LEU A 303 9.02 3.14 12.81
N THR A 304 8.61 4.33 12.34
CA THR A 304 8.17 4.57 10.95
C THR A 304 7.22 3.51 10.41
N PRO A 305 6.04 3.29 11.04
CA PRO A 305 5.14 2.19 10.66
C PRO A 305 4.58 2.31 9.25
N LEU A 306 4.54 3.50 8.64
CA LEU A 306 4.08 3.69 7.26
C LEU A 306 5.10 3.25 6.20
N MET A 307 6.35 3.02 6.59
CA MET A 307 7.42 2.64 5.66
C MET A 307 7.31 1.17 5.25
N ASN A 308 7.16 0.90 3.97
CA ASN A 308 7.24 -0.45 3.44
C ASN A 308 8.71 -0.92 3.38
N ARG A 309 9.17 -1.58 4.44
CA ARG A 309 10.55 -2.04 4.58
C ARG A 309 10.97 -3.06 3.52
N ALA A 310 10.02 -3.78 2.96
CA ALA A 310 10.31 -4.76 1.92
C ALA A 310 10.78 -4.10 0.60
N LEU A 311 10.33 -2.87 0.33
CA LEU A 311 10.55 -2.16 -0.94
C LEU A 311 11.28 -0.84 -0.79
N GLN A 312 11.06 -0.11 0.31
CA GLN A 312 11.49 1.28 0.47
C GLN A 312 12.72 1.45 1.35
N SER A 313 13.06 0.45 2.15
CA SER A 313 14.26 0.47 2.98
C SER A 313 15.40 -0.28 2.30
N GLN A 314 16.60 0.26 2.46
CA GLN A 314 17.83 -0.27 1.85
C GLN A 314 18.82 -0.64 2.96
N TYR A 315 19.33 -1.85 2.90
CA TYR A 315 20.20 -2.42 3.92
C TYR A 315 21.43 -3.06 3.29
N ALA A 316 22.53 -3.09 4.00
CA ALA A 316 23.65 -3.93 3.63
C ALA A 316 23.19 -5.40 3.66
N PRO A 317 23.43 -6.21 2.61
CA PRO A 317 23.01 -7.61 2.58
C PRO A 317 23.84 -8.52 3.48
N GLY A 318 25.02 -8.05 3.92
CA GLY A 318 25.95 -8.86 4.69
C GLY A 318 26.30 -10.15 3.96
N SER A 319 26.51 -11.23 4.70
CA SER A 319 26.92 -12.52 4.15
C SER A 319 25.96 -13.17 3.15
N VAL A 320 24.74 -12.65 2.95
CA VAL A 320 23.86 -13.10 1.85
C VAL A 320 24.49 -12.78 0.50
N PHE A 321 25.25 -11.70 0.41
CA PHE A 321 25.95 -11.29 -0.81
C PHE A 321 27.09 -12.23 -1.23
N LYS A 322 27.60 -13.09 -0.32
CA LYS A 322 28.62 -14.09 -0.63
C LYS A 322 28.18 -15.08 -1.71
N VAL A 323 26.88 -15.28 -1.88
CA VAL A 323 26.30 -16.08 -2.97
C VAL A 323 26.67 -15.48 -4.33
N VAL A 324 26.58 -14.16 -4.46
CA VAL A 324 26.96 -13.43 -5.69
C VAL A 324 28.47 -13.54 -5.94
N VAL A 325 29.28 -13.36 -4.91
CA VAL A 325 30.74 -13.44 -5.02
C VAL A 325 31.19 -14.85 -5.42
N ALA A 326 30.61 -15.89 -4.82
CA ALA A 326 30.88 -17.27 -5.18
C ALA A 326 30.43 -17.59 -6.61
N ALA A 327 29.25 -17.12 -7.02
CA ALA A 327 28.74 -17.26 -8.39
C ALA A 327 29.71 -16.64 -9.41
N ALA A 328 30.12 -15.40 -9.15
CA ALA A 328 31.06 -14.67 -9.99
C ALA A 328 32.41 -15.42 -10.10
N GLY A 329 33.00 -15.79 -8.97
CA GLY A 329 34.28 -16.44 -8.94
C GLY A 329 34.30 -17.82 -9.61
N LEU A 330 33.27 -18.63 -9.37
CA LEU A 330 33.15 -19.96 -9.98
C LEU A 330 32.88 -19.89 -11.49
N GLN A 331 32.07 -18.95 -11.94
CA GLN A 331 31.73 -18.77 -13.35
C GLN A 331 32.92 -18.23 -14.16
N GLU A 332 33.65 -17.25 -13.61
CA GLU A 332 34.86 -16.68 -14.24
C GLU A 332 36.10 -17.56 -14.12
N GLY A 333 36.02 -18.69 -13.39
CA GLY A 333 37.15 -19.58 -13.14
C GLY A 333 38.20 -18.99 -12.20
N SER A 334 37.96 -17.83 -11.59
CA SER A 334 38.85 -17.25 -10.56
C SER A 334 38.71 -17.97 -9.22
N LEU A 335 37.67 -18.74 -8.99
CA LEU A 335 37.50 -19.68 -7.90
C LEU A 335 37.19 -21.07 -8.45
N THR A 336 37.62 -22.10 -7.71
CA THR A 336 37.21 -23.47 -7.94
C THR A 336 36.56 -24.05 -6.69
N PRO A 337 35.78 -25.15 -6.80
CA PRO A 337 35.26 -25.85 -5.63
C PRO A 337 36.36 -26.33 -4.64
N MET A 338 37.56 -26.57 -5.13
CA MET A 338 38.68 -27.11 -4.38
C MET A 338 39.63 -26.05 -3.81
N ASP A 339 39.41 -24.77 -4.10
CA ASP A 339 40.22 -23.68 -3.53
C ASP A 339 40.14 -23.72 -2.01
N ARG A 340 41.31 -23.86 -1.35
CA ARG A 340 41.40 -23.99 0.11
C ARG A 340 42.26 -22.89 0.70
N ILE A 341 41.82 -22.39 1.85
CA ILE A 341 42.61 -21.49 2.68
C ILE A 341 42.59 -21.97 4.13
N TYR A 342 43.54 -21.45 4.91
CA TYR A 342 43.53 -21.58 6.36
C TYR A 342 42.98 -20.29 6.97
N CYS A 343 41.83 -20.38 7.65
CA CYS A 343 41.21 -19.26 8.34
C CYS A 343 41.62 -19.29 9.81
N ASN A 344 42.52 -18.40 10.19
CA ASN A 344 42.94 -18.20 11.57
C ASN A 344 42.14 -17.10 12.32
N GLY A 345 41.12 -16.54 11.67
CA GLY A 345 40.26 -15.49 12.26
C GLY A 345 40.63 -14.07 11.85
N GLU A 346 41.77 -13.83 11.21
CA GLU A 346 42.24 -12.52 10.78
C GLU A 346 42.78 -12.50 9.35
N PHE A 347 42.61 -11.40 8.65
CA PHE A 347 43.14 -11.13 7.32
C PHE A 347 43.81 -9.76 7.30
N HIS A 348 45.08 -9.72 6.95
CA HIS A 348 45.88 -8.51 6.88
C HIS A 348 46.00 -8.01 5.45
N LEU A 349 45.65 -6.74 5.24
CA LEU A 349 45.77 -6.02 3.96
C LEU A 349 46.50 -4.68 4.21
N GLY A 350 47.80 -4.65 3.93
CA GLY A 350 48.66 -3.55 4.32
C GLY A 350 48.66 -3.35 5.83
N GLN A 351 48.29 -2.15 6.27
CA GLN A 351 48.18 -1.81 7.71
C GLN A 351 46.83 -2.18 8.35
N TRP A 352 45.87 -2.69 7.56
CA TRP A 352 44.51 -2.96 8.03
C TRP A 352 44.34 -4.45 8.35
N THR A 353 43.65 -4.71 9.47
CA THR A 353 43.27 -6.06 9.90
C THR A 353 41.76 -6.21 9.81
N PHE A 354 41.30 -7.20 9.03
CA PHE A 354 39.92 -7.59 8.89
C PHE A 354 39.65 -8.88 9.65
N LYS A 355 38.61 -8.95 10.45
CA LYS A 355 38.31 -10.09 11.32
C LYS A 355 37.24 -11.00 10.77
N ASP A 356 37.36 -12.30 11.07
CA ASP A 356 36.25 -13.22 10.92
C ASP A 356 35.20 -12.98 12.03
N TRP A 357 33.99 -13.47 11.80
CA TRP A 357 32.93 -13.44 12.82
C TRP A 357 33.17 -14.51 13.91
N LYS A 358 33.92 -15.58 13.58
CA LYS A 358 34.30 -16.66 14.49
C LYS A 358 35.70 -16.38 15.07
N GLU A 359 35.75 -16.22 16.36
CA GLU A 359 37.02 -16.08 17.09
C GLU A 359 37.86 -17.32 16.90
N GLY A 360 39.16 -17.14 16.60
CA GLY A 360 40.10 -18.23 16.28
C GLY A 360 39.95 -18.83 14.88
N GLY A 361 38.93 -18.35 14.10
CA GLY A 361 38.74 -18.76 12.72
C GLY A 361 38.09 -20.13 12.52
N HIS A 362 38.06 -20.58 11.27
CA HIS A 362 37.41 -21.81 10.84
C HIS A 362 38.37 -22.96 10.53
N GLY A 363 39.72 -22.72 10.61
CA GLY A 363 40.72 -23.67 10.17
C GLY A 363 40.77 -23.82 8.64
N HIS A 364 40.94 -25.02 8.15
CA HIS A 364 40.93 -25.29 6.71
C HIS A 364 39.51 -25.22 6.16
N VAL A 365 39.26 -24.33 5.20
CA VAL A 365 37.99 -24.18 4.51
C VAL A 365 38.19 -24.17 2.99
N ASP A 366 37.33 -24.87 2.28
CA ASP A 366 37.17 -24.76 0.83
C ASP A 366 36.02 -23.86 0.45
N THR A 367 35.77 -23.67 -0.85
CA THR A 367 34.70 -22.77 -1.34
C THR A 367 33.33 -23.18 -0.80
N ARG A 368 33.03 -24.49 -0.69
CA ARG A 368 31.76 -24.99 -0.18
C ARG A 368 31.62 -24.75 1.32
N SER A 369 32.58 -25.20 2.11
CA SER A 369 32.58 -25.05 3.57
C SER A 369 32.62 -23.57 3.99
N ALA A 370 33.30 -22.71 3.21
CA ALA A 370 33.28 -21.27 3.42
C ALA A 370 31.90 -20.65 3.24
N LEU A 371 31.07 -21.15 2.31
CA LEU A 371 29.64 -20.75 2.19
C LEU A 371 28.82 -21.29 3.37
N ILE A 372 29.00 -22.57 3.75
CA ILE A 372 28.28 -23.23 4.83
C ILE A 372 28.52 -22.52 6.17
N HIS A 373 29.76 -22.25 6.51
CA HIS A 373 30.15 -21.61 7.76
C HIS A 373 30.26 -20.10 7.66
N SER A 374 29.99 -19.54 6.47
CA SER A 374 30.02 -18.08 6.24
C SER A 374 31.39 -17.44 6.58
N CYS A 375 32.50 -18.10 6.26
CA CYS A 375 33.86 -17.64 6.56
C CYS A 375 34.15 -16.30 5.86
N ASN A 376 34.42 -15.25 6.62
CA ASN A 376 34.77 -13.95 6.06
C ASN A 376 36.13 -13.94 5.40
N ILE A 377 37.12 -14.60 6.03
CA ILE A 377 38.52 -14.60 5.56
C ILE A 377 38.63 -15.23 4.16
N PHE A 378 37.89 -16.32 3.92
CA PHE A 378 37.77 -16.87 2.58
C PHE A 378 37.26 -15.86 1.59
N PHE A 379 36.15 -15.19 1.91
CA PHE A 379 35.50 -14.25 0.99
C PHE A 379 36.25 -12.93 0.82
N TYR A 380 37.07 -12.50 1.78
CA TYR A 380 37.99 -11.38 1.58
C TYR A 380 39.02 -11.69 0.48
N GLN A 381 39.64 -12.88 0.55
CA GLN A 381 40.61 -13.31 -0.45
C GLN A 381 39.95 -13.60 -1.79
N ALA A 382 38.82 -14.29 -1.78
CA ALA A 382 37.99 -14.54 -2.96
C ALA A 382 37.61 -13.24 -3.67
N GLY A 383 37.13 -12.23 -2.93
CA GLY A 383 36.74 -10.97 -3.50
C GLY A 383 37.89 -10.21 -4.18
N LEU A 384 39.09 -10.25 -3.57
CA LEU A 384 40.27 -9.65 -4.21
C LEU A 384 40.70 -10.43 -5.48
N LYS A 385 40.54 -11.75 -5.50
CA LYS A 385 40.85 -12.62 -6.64
C LYS A 385 39.84 -12.44 -7.78
N VAL A 386 38.53 -12.34 -7.47
CA VAL A 386 37.45 -12.10 -8.43
C VAL A 386 37.47 -10.65 -8.98
N GLY A 387 37.77 -9.71 -8.11
CA GLY A 387 37.83 -8.28 -8.42
C GLY A 387 36.46 -7.59 -8.38
N PRO A 388 36.45 -6.28 -8.06
CA PRO A 388 35.22 -5.52 -7.83
C PRO A 388 34.34 -5.39 -9.08
N ALA A 389 34.93 -5.32 -10.28
CA ALA A 389 34.18 -5.20 -11.53
C ALA A 389 33.35 -6.47 -11.82
N ALA A 390 33.93 -7.65 -11.63
CA ALA A 390 33.19 -8.90 -11.81
C ALA A 390 32.11 -9.05 -10.74
N ILE A 391 32.41 -8.75 -9.47
CA ILE A 391 31.41 -8.77 -8.40
C ILE A 391 30.23 -7.84 -8.71
N ALA A 392 30.50 -6.61 -9.15
CA ALA A 392 29.44 -5.65 -9.51
C ALA A 392 28.59 -6.15 -10.68
N ARG A 393 29.23 -6.64 -11.76
CA ARG A 393 28.53 -7.18 -12.93
C ARG A 393 27.58 -8.34 -12.56
N TYR A 394 28.02 -9.28 -11.72
CA TYR A 394 27.16 -10.37 -11.27
C TYR A 394 26.10 -9.91 -10.29
N ALA A 395 26.38 -8.94 -9.43
CA ALA A 395 25.35 -8.35 -8.56
C ALA A 395 24.21 -7.73 -9.38
N GLU A 396 24.53 -6.97 -10.43
CA GLU A 396 23.55 -6.41 -11.36
C GLU A 396 22.83 -7.51 -12.16
N ALA A 397 23.56 -8.52 -12.64
CA ALA A 397 22.95 -9.66 -13.31
C ALA A 397 21.92 -10.39 -12.42
N PHE A 398 22.14 -10.45 -11.11
CA PHE A 398 21.18 -10.95 -10.13
C PHE A 398 20.05 -9.97 -9.80
N GLY A 399 20.03 -8.78 -10.43
CA GLY A 399 18.99 -7.78 -10.27
C GLY A 399 19.14 -6.89 -9.02
N LEU A 400 20.34 -6.86 -8.41
CA LEU A 400 20.65 -5.93 -7.33
C LEU A 400 21.05 -4.57 -7.90
N GLY A 401 20.83 -3.48 -7.14
CA GLY A 401 21.15 -2.13 -7.57
C GLY A 401 20.14 -1.49 -8.55
N SER A 402 19.04 -2.16 -8.85
CA SER A 402 17.96 -1.67 -9.69
C SER A 402 16.60 -2.11 -9.14
N PRO A 403 15.50 -1.35 -9.37
CA PRO A 403 14.16 -1.76 -8.95
C PRO A 403 13.79 -3.14 -9.50
N SER A 404 13.09 -3.93 -8.70
CA SER A 404 12.62 -5.27 -9.09
C SER A 404 11.54 -5.22 -10.17
N GLY A 405 10.86 -4.06 -10.27
CA GLY A 405 9.75 -3.82 -11.18
C GLY A 405 8.40 -4.28 -10.64
N ILE A 406 8.27 -4.50 -9.33
CA ILE A 406 6.98 -4.72 -8.69
C ILE A 406 6.07 -3.49 -8.89
N ASP A 407 4.77 -3.72 -9.11
CA ASP A 407 3.84 -2.63 -9.45
C ASP A 407 3.54 -1.69 -8.27
N LEU A 408 3.87 -2.06 -7.03
CA LEU A 408 3.73 -1.15 -5.88
C LEU A 408 4.75 -0.01 -5.97
N GLY A 409 4.26 1.20 -5.84
CA GLY A 409 5.10 2.39 -5.94
C GLY A 409 6.11 2.56 -4.80
N GLY A 410 7.14 3.41 -5.05
CA GLY A 410 8.11 3.81 -4.03
C GLY A 410 9.26 2.82 -3.82
N GLU A 411 9.42 1.80 -4.66
CA GLU A 411 10.55 0.88 -4.60
C GLU A 411 11.89 1.62 -4.74
N LYS A 412 12.83 1.32 -3.86
CA LYS A 412 14.19 1.87 -3.89
C LYS A 412 15.11 1.00 -4.75
N PRO A 413 16.03 1.61 -5.52
CA PRO A 413 16.88 0.87 -6.44
C PRO A 413 17.96 0.03 -5.74
N GLY A 414 18.25 0.27 -4.45
CA GLY A 414 19.47 -0.29 -3.87
C GLY A 414 20.70 0.45 -4.38
N LEU A 415 21.88 -0.14 -4.14
CA LEU A 415 23.15 0.38 -4.59
C LEU A 415 24.16 -0.75 -4.77
N VAL A 416 24.68 -0.91 -5.96
CA VAL A 416 25.86 -1.73 -6.26
C VAL A 416 26.99 -0.77 -6.63
N PRO A 417 28.03 -0.66 -5.81
CA PRO A 417 29.15 0.24 -6.11
C PRO A 417 30.03 -0.34 -7.24
N PHE A 418 30.87 0.50 -7.83
CA PHE A 418 31.86 0.13 -8.84
C PHE A 418 31.32 -0.13 -10.27
N VAL A 419 30.06 0.22 -10.56
CA VAL A 419 29.46 0.02 -11.89
C VAL A 419 30.28 0.72 -12.98
N ASP A 420 30.79 1.94 -12.71
CA ASP A 420 31.62 2.73 -13.62
C ASP A 420 33.12 2.42 -13.55
N GLY A 421 33.50 1.35 -12.85
CA GLY A 421 34.82 0.77 -12.86
C GLY A 421 35.91 1.46 -12.04
N ARG A 422 35.70 2.62 -11.40
CA ARG A 422 36.85 3.33 -10.80
C ARG A 422 36.61 4.15 -9.55
N ARG A 423 35.36 4.48 -9.19
CA ARG A 423 35.07 5.37 -8.07
C ARG A 423 34.03 4.80 -7.12
N ARG A 424 34.16 5.17 -5.86
CA ARG A 424 33.09 5.00 -4.87
C ARG A 424 31.97 6.00 -5.18
N VAL A 425 30.78 5.73 -4.66
CA VAL A 425 29.63 6.65 -4.78
C VAL A 425 29.93 8.03 -4.17
N ASP A 426 30.81 8.07 -3.15
CA ASP A 426 31.29 9.32 -2.55
C ASP A 426 32.41 10.03 -3.35
N GLY A 427 32.69 9.58 -4.58
CA GLY A 427 33.67 10.17 -5.49
C GLY A 427 35.13 9.83 -5.19
N ARG A 428 35.44 9.15 -4.08
CA ARG A 428 36.81 8.73 -3.74
C ARG A 428 37.25 7.57 -4.64
N LYS A 429 38.58 7.43 -4.81
CA LYS A 429 39.15 6.32 -5.56
C LYS A 429 38.90 5.00 -4.81
N TRP A 430 38.51 3.96 -5.54
CA TRP A 430 38.33 2.62 -5.01
C TRP A 430 39.64 2.05 -4.48
N GLN A 431 39.59 1.48 -3.29
CA GLN A 431 40.73 0.83 -2.63
C GLN A 431 40.48 -0.67 -2.50
N ALA A 432 41.55 -1.45 -2.33
CA ALA A 432 41.45 -2.89 -2.11
C ALA A 432 40.57 -3.24 -0.87
N GLY A 433 40.62 -2.42 0.18
CA GLY A 433 39.78 -2.58 1.36
C GLY A 433 38.27 -2.40 1.05
N ASP A 434 37.91 -1.62 0.03
CA ASP A 434 36.51 -1.49 -0.41
C ASP A 434 36.04 -2.81 -1.06
N THR A 435 36.91 -3.48 -1.83
CA THR A 435 36.63 -4.80 -2.39
C THR A 435 36.46 -5.85 -1.30
N VAL A 436 37.30 -5.83 -0.26
CA VAL A 436 37.18 -6.70 0.90
C VAL A 436 35.82 -6.54 1.58
N ASN A 437 35.39 -5.30 1.85
CA ASN A 437 34.07 -5.04 2.43
C ASN A 437 32.93 -5.46 1.49
N MET A 438 33.04 -5.14 0.20
CA MET A 438 32.05 -5.52 -0.81
C MET A 438 31.87 -7.04 -0.89
N SER A 439 32.97 -7.81 -0.77
CA SER A 439 32.94 -9.27 -0.91
C SER A 439 32.10 -9.98 0.16
N ILE A 440 31.83 -9.31 1.27
CA ILE A 440 30.96 -9.81 2.34
C ILE A 440 29.63 -9.04 2.44
N GLY A 441 29.30 -8.24 1.40
CA GLY A 441 28.05 -7.47 1.35
C GLY A 441 27.97 -6.33 2.35
N GLN A 442 29.12 -5.72 2.65
CA GLN A 442 29.26 -4.54 3.50
C GLN A 442 29.76 -3.32 2.69
N GLY A 443 30.07 -2.26 3.37
CA GLY A 443 30.53 -1.01 2.73
C GLY A 443 29.40 -0.26 2.09
N GLN A 444 29.46 -0.07 0.76
CA GLN A 444 28.46 0.73 0.03
C GLN A 444 27.37 -0.12 -0.65
N VAL A 445 27.39 -1.45 -0.51
CA VAL A 445 26.34 -2.31 -1.08
C VAL A 445 25.04 -2.16 -0.29
N LEU A 446 23.98 -1.79 -0.98
CA LEU A 446 22.64 -1.64 -0.39
C LEU A 446 21.61 -2.38 -1.23
N VAL A 447 20.74 -3.13 -0.60
CA VAL A 447 19.67 -3.90 -1.24
C VAL A 447 18.35 -3.76 -0.49
N THR A 448 17.23 -3.97 -1.18
CA THR A 448 15.94 -4.17 -0.55
C THR A 448 15.67 -5.66 -0.29
N PRO A 449 14.83 -6.03 0.68
CA PRO A 449 14.40 -7.42 0.87
C PRO A 449 13.80 -8.05 -0.38
N MET A 450 13.07 -7.29 -1.17
CA MET A 450 12.50 -7.74 -2.45
C MET A 450 13.59 -8.10 -3.47
N GLN A 451 14.64 -7.30 -3.58
CA GLN A 451 15.79 -7.61 -4.44
C GLN A 451 16.48 -8.91 -4.01
N VAL A 452 16.64 -9.13 -2.70
CA VAL A 452 17.21 -10.38 -2.18
C VAL A 452 16.30 -11.57 -2.48
N ALA A 453 14.97 -11.41 -2.38
CA ALA A 453 14.02 -12.47 -2.75
C ALA A 453 14.12 -12.83 -4.24
N ARG A 454 14.21 -11.82 -5.10
CA ARG A 454 14.40 -12.02 -6.54
C ARG A 454 15.74 -12.69 -6.88
N MET A 455 16.83 -12.30 -6.22
CA MET A 455 18.14 -12.93 -6.34
C MET A 455 18.07 -14.41 -5.91
N MET A 456 17.48 -14.71 -4.77
CA MET A 456 17.34 -16.09 -4.28
C MET A 456 16.39 -16.91 -5.15
N SER A 457 15.38 -16.31 -5.76
CA SER A 457 14.52 -16.97 -6.76
C SER A 457 15.34 -17.41 -7.98
N ALA A 458 16.28 -16.57 -8.45
CA ALA A 458 17.18 -16.94 -9.54
C ALA A 458 18.12 -18.09 -9.16
N VAL A 459 18.61 -18.13 -7.91
CA VAL A 459 19.41 -19.25 -7.40
C VAL A 459 18.58 -20.54 -7.37
N ALA A 460 17.34 -20.45 -6.92
CA ALA A 460 16.43 -21.58 -6.80
C ALA A 460 16.06 -22.16 -8.18
N ASN A 461 15.72 -21.32 -9.16
CA ASN A 461 15.18 -21.74 -10.47
C ASN A 461 16.22 -21.91 -11.58
N GLY A 462 17.53 -21.74 -11.29
CA GLY A 462 18.59 -21.87 -12.30
C GLY A 462 18.77 -20.64 -13.19
N GLY A 463 18.54 -19.45 -12.65
CA GLY A 463 18.96 -18.17 -13.21
C GLY A 463 17.87 -17.26 -13.74
N VAL A 464 16.62 -17.66 -13.77
CA VAL A 464 15.53 -16.82 -14.29
C VAL A 464 15.18 -15.70 -13.31
N LEU A 465 15.19 -14.47 -13.80
CA LEU A 465 14.75 -13.30 -13.06
C LEU A 465 13.31 -12.94 -13.45
N TRP A 466 12.39 -13.22 -12.57
CA TRP A 466 10.99 -12.83 -12.74
C TRP A 466 10.76 -11.40 -12.25
N ARG A 467 9.82 -10.71 -12.88
CA ARG A 467 9.20 -9.52 -12.32
C ARG A 467 8.28 -9.96 -11.17
N PRO A 468 8.46 -9.43 -9.95
CA PRO A 468 7.53 -9.75 -8.87
C PRO A 468 6.10 -9.33 -9.21
N ARG A 469 5.15 -10.24 -9.04
CA ARG A 469 3.75 -10.07 -9.42
C ARG A 469 2.85 -10.15 -8.19
N LEU A 470 1.88 -9.23 -8.09
CA LEU A 470 0.91 -9.16 -6.99
C LEU A 470 -0.53 -9.40 -7.45
N VAL A 471 -0.83 -9.13 -8.71
CA VAL A 471 -2.17 -9.27 -9.28
C VAL A 471 -2.17 -10.39 -10.30
N GLN A 472 -3.10 -11.33 -10.16
CA GLN A 472 -3.32 -12.37 -11.17
C GLN A 472 -4.29 -11.88 -12.23
N ARG A 473 -5.46 -11.37 -11.79
CA ARG A 473 -6.51 -10.92 -12.70
C ARG A 473 -7.46 -9.93 -12.00
N VAL A 474 -8.15 -9.16 -12.81
CA VAL A 474 -9.22 -8.25 -12.42
C VAL A 474 -10.47 -8.64 -13.22
N GLU A 475 -11.54 -8.96 -12.54
CA GLU A 475 -12.82 -9.40 -13.11
C GLU A 475 -13.91 -8.39 -12.77
N ARG A 476 -14.67 -7.97 -13.77
CA ARG A 476 -15.87 -7.16 -13.56
C ARG A 476 -16.97 -8.01 -12.93
N VAL A 477 -17.96 -7.34 -12.33
CA VAL A 477 -19.10 -8.04 -11.68
C VAL A 477 -19.89 -8.89 -12.67
N ASP A 478 -19.89 -8.53 -13.95
CA ASP A 478 -20.50 -9.31 -15.04
C ASP A 478 -19.68 -10.54 -15.47
N GLY A 479 -18.55 -10.81 -14.78
CA GLY A 479 -17.65 -11.93 -15.08
C GLY A 479 -16.67 -11.67 -16.22
N LEU A 480 -16.70 -10.49 -16.85
CA LEU A 480 -15.74 -10.15 -17.90
C LEU A 480 -14.38 -9.83 -17.32
N LEU A 481 -13.34 -10.37 -17.94
CA LEU A 481 -11.96 -10.13 -17.58
C LEU A 481 -11.55 -8.71 -18.01
N ALA A 482 -11.30 -7.83 -17.02
CA ALA A 482 -10.83 -6.47 -17.26
C ALA A 482 -9.31 -6.39 -17.42
N TYR A 483 -8.58 -7.25 -16.69
CA TYR A 483 -7.13 -7.33 -16.74
C TYR A 483 -6.65 -8.71 -16.33
N SER A 484 -5.60 -9.20 -16.97
CA SER A 484 -4.88 -10.42 -16.58
C SER A 484 -3.38 -10.18 -16.67
N SER A 485 -2.67 -10.56 -15.63
CA SER A 485 -1.21 -10.45 -15.58
C SER A 485 -0.58 -11.82 -15.80
N ALA A 486 0.24 -11.94 -16.82
CA ALA A 486 1.10 -13.11 -17.00
C ALA A 486 2.43 -12.93 -16.29
N SER A 487 3.06 -14.03 -15.90
CA SER A 487 4.44 -14.03 -15.39
C SER A 487 5.38 -13.45 -16.43
N LYS A 488 6.21 -12.48 -16.05
CA LYS A 488 7.13 -11.79 -16.95
C LYS A 488 8.58 -12.03 -16.55
N MET A 489 9.31 -12.72 -17.40
CA MET A 489 10.77 -12.81 -17.28
C MET A 489 11.39 -11.44 -17.65
N THR A 490 12.27 -10.94 -16.79
CA THR A 490 12.96 -9.65 -16.98
C THR A 490 14.44 -9.80 -17.30
N GLY A 491 14.98 -10.97 -17.08
CA GLY A 491 16.37 -11.29 -17.36
C GLY A 491 16.73 -12.73 -16.97
N ARG A 492 17.96 -13.09 -17.23
CA ARG A 492 18.54 -14.37 -16.85
C ARG A 492 19.98 -14.17 -16.39
N VAL A 493 20.33 -14.79 -15.28
CA VAL A 493 21.73 -14.87 -14.84
C VAL A 493 22.36 -16.04 -15.57
N ASP A 494 23.38 -15.76 -16.36
CA ASP A 494 24.05 -16.78 -17.15
C ASP A 494 25.19 -17.43 -16.35
N LEU A 495 24.87 -18.56 -15.70
CA LEU A 495 25.86 -19.44 -15.04
C LEU A 495 25.74 -20.86 -15.60
N SER A 496 26.86 -21.55 -15.63
CA SER A 496 26.88 -22.96 -16.03
C SER A 496 26.02 -23.83 -15.09
N PRO A 497 25.44 -24.94 -15.58
CA PRO A 497 24.67 -25.86 -14.74
C PRO A 497 25.46 -26.38 -13.52
N ILE A 498 26.76 -26.53 -13.67
CA ILE A 498 27.67 -26.99 -12.60
C ILE A 498 27.74 -25.95 -11.47
N VAL A 499 27.83 -24.66 -11.82
CA VAL A 499 27.86 -23.55 -10.84
C VAL A 499 26.51 -23.45 -10.10
N TRP A 500 25.37 -23.58 -10.81
CA TRP A 500 24.07 -23.62 -10.17
C TRP A 500 23.92 -24.78 -9.20
N ALA A 501 24.32 -25.99 -9.60
CA ALA A 501 24.27 -27.17 -8.75
C ALA A 501 25.15 -27.00 -7.51
N PHE A 502 26.40 -26.48 -7.69
CA PHE A 502 27.30 -26.19 -6.57
C PHE A 502 26.68 -25.19 -5.57
N LEU A 503 26.13 -24.07 -6.05
CA LEU A 503 25.54 -23.06 -5.18
C LEU A 503 24.36 -23.64 -4.37
N ARG A 504 23.44 -24.36 -5.02
CA ARG A 504 22.29 -24.97 -4.34
C ARG A 504 22.75 -26.00 -3.31
N HIS A 505 23.71 -26.84 -3.65
CA HIS A 505 24.29 -27.83 -2.73
C HIS A 505 25.00 -27.18 -1.54
N ALA A 506 25.76 -26.10 -1.76
CA ALA A 506 26.44 -25.38 -0.69
C ALA A 506 25.40 -24.68 0.24
N LEU A 507 24.35 -24.09 -0.32
CA LEU A 507 23.29 -23.44 0.45
C LEU A 507 22.41 -24.44 1.21
N SER A 508 22.22 -25.66 0.70
CA SER A 508 21.59 -26.74 1.47
C SER A 508 22.43 -27.09 2.71
N GLY A 509 23.76 -27.17 2.55
CA GLY A 509 24.66 -27.44 3.68
C GLY A 509 24.62 -26.37 4.78
N VAL A 510 24.30 -25.12 4.45
CA VAL A 510 24.11 -24.04 5.45
C VAL A 510 23.03 -24.40 6.46
N VAL A 511 21.97 -25.10 6.05
CA VAL A 511 20.84 -25.47 6.90
C VAL A 511 20.99 -26.90 7.42
N ASN A 512 21.39 -27.85 6.58
CA ASN A 512 21.27 -29.28 6.87
C ASN A 512 22.53 -29.93 7.37
N GLU A 513 23.75 -29.31 7.22
CA GLU A 513 25.03 -29.90 7.54
C GLU A 513 25.81 -29.11 8.62
N GLY A 514 25.11 -28.63 9.65
CA GLY A 514 25.77 -27.93 10.77
C GLY A 514 26.25 -26.50 10.43
N GLY A 515 25.77 -25.92 9.35
CA GLY A 515 26.06 -24.53 8.97
C GLY A 515 25.32 -23.50 9.82
N THR A 516 25.44 -22.23 9.42
CA THR A 516 24.94 -21.09 10.20
C THR A 516 23.42 -20.96 10.19
N GLY A 517 22.70 -21.67 9.33
CA GLY A 517 21.25 -21.61 9.15
C GLY A 517 20.46 -22.78 9.75
N GLY A 518 21.09 -23.65 10.57
CA GLY A 518 20.46 -24.87 11.10
C GLY A 518 19.13 -24.67 11.82
N ALA A 519 18.89 -23.48 12.37
CA ALA A 519 17.61 -23.14 13.01
C ALA A 519 16.42 -23.07 12.03
N ALA A 520 16.67 -23.03 10.71
CA ALA A 520 15.63 -23.10 9.68
C ALA A 520 15.28 -24.53 9.26
N ARG A 521 15.97 -25.55 9.79
CA ARG A 521 15.73 -26.95 9.45
C ARG A 521 14.33 -27.41 9.79
N ILE A 522 13.72 -28.15 8.87
CA ILE A 522 12.38 -28.74 9.01
C ILE A 522 12.50 -30.24 8.68
N PRO A 523 11.95 -31.14 9.51
CA PRO A 523 11.88 -32.55 9.18
C PRO A 523 11.14 -32.79 7.85
N GLY A 524 11.69 -33.65 7.00
CA GLY A 524 11.09 -34.03 5.72
C GLY A 524 11.11 -32.97 4.62
N ILE A 525 11.68 -31.78 4.86
CA ILE A 525 11.80 -30.71 3.85
C ILE A 525 13.24 -30.20 3.81
N ASP A 526 13.91 -30.38 2.68
CA ASP A 526 15.24 -29.83 2.47
C ASP A 526 15.17 -28.33 2.20
N VAL A 527 15.70 -27.53 3.11
CA VAL A 527 15.79 -26.07 2.98
C VAL A 527 17.22 -25.69 2.60
N ALA A 528 17.38 -24.86 1.60
CA ALA A 528 18.65 -24.20 1.28
C ALA A 528 18.56 -22.72 1.63
N GLY A 529 19.67 -22.13 2.10
CA GLY A 529 19.64 -20.71 2.42
C GLY A 529 21.00 -20.14 2.81
N LYS A 530 21.01 -18.83 3.05
CA LYS A 530 22.19 -18.11 3.52
C LYS A 530 21.80 -17.14 4.64
N THR A 531 22.49 -17.25 5.76
CA THR A 531 22.39 -16.26 6.83
C THR A 531 23.22 -15.02 6.52
N GLY A 532 22.75 -13.87 6.97
CA GLY A 532 23.48 -12.61 6.95
C GLY A 532 23.44 -11.93 8.32
N THR A 533 24.51 -11.26 8.64
CA THR A 533 24.61 -10.32 9.75
C THR A 533 25.24 -9.07 9.16
N ALA A 534 24.47 -7.98 9.14
CA ALA A 534 24.89 -6.77 8.46
C ALA A 534 24.95 -5.61 9.44
N GLN A 535 26.06 -4.89 9.46
CA GLN A 535 26.22 -3.72 10.30
C GLN A 535 25.20 -2.65 9.91
N SER A 536 24.60 -2.01 10.91
CA SER A 536 23.72 -0.87 10.67
C SER A 536 24.50 0.28 10.04
N ILE A 537 23.89 0.96 9.07
CA ILE A 537 24.43 2.19 8.48
C ILE A 537 24.44 3.31 9.51
N ASN A 538 23.54 3.26 10.48
CA ASN A 538 23.52 4.19 11.59
C ASN A 538 24.69 3.91 12.53
N LYS A 539 25.63 4.86 12.61
CA LYS A 539 26.84 4.73 13.45
C LYS A 539 26.54 4.47 14.92
N SER A 540 25.45 4.99 15.46
CA SER A 540 25.06 4.77 16.84
C SER A 540 24.60 3.33 17.10
N ASP A 541 23.90 2.72 16.15
CA ASP A 541 23.43 1.32 16.24
C ASP A 541 24.59 0.36 16.01
N ALA A 542 25.46 0.66 15.03
CA ALA A 542 26.68 -0.12 14.75
C ALA A 542 27.62 -0.13 15.97
N ALA A 543 27.81 1.02 16.64
CA ALA A 543 28.63 1.12 17.85
C ALA A 543 28.08 0.32 19.03
N LYS A 544 26.76 0.04 19.05
CA LYS A 544 26.08 -0.79 20.05
C LYS A 544 26.04 -2.27 19.67
N GLY A 545 26.64 -2.67 18.52
CA GLY A 545 26.56 -4.04 17.99
C GLY A 545 25.16 -4.46 17.57
N GLN A 546 24.30 -3.50 17.20
CA GLN A 546 22.92 -3.74 16.77
C GLN A 546 22.86 -3.99 15.25
N ASP A 547 23.33 -5.17 14.86
CA ASP A 547 23.37 -5.59 13.47
C ASP A 547 21.98 -6.03 12.97
N HIS A 548 21.76 -5.92 11.66
CA HIS A 548 20.56 -6.48 11.01
C HIS A 548 20.73 -7.97 10.77
N ALA A 549 19.72 -8.75 11.13
CA ALA A 549 19.69 -10.18 10.93
C ALA A 549 18.99 -10.54 9.61
N TRP A 550 19.69 -11.24 8.72
CA TRP A 550 19.17 -11.73 7.45
C TRP A 550 19.11 -13.25 7.41
N PHE A 551 18.09 -13.77 6.74
CA PHE A 551 18.06 -15.12 6.24
C PHE A 551 17.34 -15.15 4.88
N ALA A 552 18.05 -15.57 3.84
CA ALA A 552 17.51 -15.70 2.49
C ALA A 552 17.58 -17.17 2.08
N SER A 553 16.44 -17.77 1.72
CA SER A 553 16.30 -19.21 1.60
C SER A 553 15.27 -19.63 0.57
N PHE A 554 15.29 -20.90 0.19
CA PHE A 554 14.27 -21.53 -0.65
C PHE A 554 14.08 -22.99 -0.28
N ALA A 555 12.92 -23.53 -0.59
CA ALA A 555 12.55 -24.90 -0.32
C ALA A 555 11.48 -25.41 -1.33
N PRO A 556 11.41 -26.75 -1.59
CA PRO A 556 12.47 -27.74 -1.37
C PRO A 556 13.70 -27.48 -2.25
N VAL A 557 14.86 -28.07 -1.92
CA VAL A 557 16.10 -27.85 -2.69
C VAL A 557 16.04 -28.42 -4.09
N GLN A 558 15.43 -29.60 -4.26
CA GLN A 558 15.39 -30.31 -5.55
C GLN A 558 14.39 -29.69 -6.53
N ASP A 559 13.19 -29.35 -6.05
CA ASP A 559 12.14 -28.68 -6.83
C ASP A 559 11.64 -27.46 -6.05
N PRO A 560 12.28 -26.30 -6.20
CA PRO A 560 11.98 -25.13 -5.41
C PRO A 560 10.57 -24.59 -5.69
N GLU A 561 9.72 -24.64 -4.67
CA GLU A 561 8.34 -24.14 -4.71
C GLU A 561 8.23 -22.71 -4.15
N VAL A 562 9.13 -22.38 -3.19
CA VAL A 562 9.03 -21.11 -2.46
C VAL A 562 10.38 -20.57 -2.02
N VAL A 563 10.53 -19.27 -2.12
CA VAL A 563 11.63 -18.47 -1.55
C VAL A 563 11.12 -17.71 -0.36
N VAL A 564 11.86 -17.72 0.74
CA VAL A 564 11.56 -16.94 1.95
C VAL A 564 12.78 -16.09 2.30
N VAL A 565 12.58 -14.77 2.33
CA VAL A 565 13.59 -13.81 2.78
C VAL A 565 13.08 -13.09 4.01
N VAL A 566 13.87 -13.14 5.07
CA VAL A 566 13.61 -12.50 6.35
C VAL A 566 14.71 -11.50 6.65
N LEU A 567 14.32 -10.29 6.99
CA LEU A 567 15.16 -9.24 7.55
C LEU A 567 14.59 -8.82 8.90
N VAL A 568 15.42 -8.79 9.93
CA VAL A 568 15.07 -8.20 11.23
C VAL A 568 16.05 -7.06 11.53
N GLU A 569 15.54 -5.85 11.64
CA GLU A 569 16.32 -4.69 12.04
C GLU A 569 16.84 -4.87 13.47
N ARG A 570 18.14 -4.60 13.69
CA ARG A 570 18.78 -4.73 15.01
C ARG A 570 18.57 -6.09 15.67
N GLY A 571 18.38 -7.12 14.82
CA GLY A 571 18.11 -8.50 15.26
C GLY A 571 19.37 -9.28 15.64
N GLY A 572 20.56 -8.75 15.42
CA GLY A 572 21.82 -9.45 15.69
C GLY A 572 22.12 -10.54 14.64
N LYS A 573 22.33 -11.77 15.09
CA LYS A 573 22.77 -12.88 14.21
C LYS A 573 21.62 -13.48 13.40
N GLY A 574 21.74 -13.52 12.06
CA GLY A 574 20.72 -14.05 11.15
C GLY A 574 20.30 -15.49 11.46
N GLY A 575 21.27 -16.37 11.79
CA GLY A 575 20.97 -17.74 12.15
C GLY A 575 20.17 -17.93 13.44
N GLN A 576 20.25 -16.98 14.38
CA GLN A 576 19.56 -17.04 15.65
C GLN A 576 18.16 -16.39 15.63
N VAL A 577 17.95 -15.38 14.77
CA VAL A 577 16.73 -14.59 14.75
C VAL A 577 15.95 -14.76 13.45
N ALA A 578 16.58 -14.59 12.29
CA ALA A 578 15.88 -14.64 11.00
C ALA A 578 15.59 -16.08 10.52
N ALA A 579 16.49 -17.02 10.76
CA ALA A 579 16.30 -18.42 10.37
C ALA A 579 15.12 -19.11 11.09
N PRO A 580 14.90 -18.93 12.42
CA PRO A 580 13.70 -19.43 13.09
C PRO A 580 12.39 -18.86 12.55
N ILE A 581 12.38 -17.58 12.14
CA ILE A 581 11.21 -16.95 11.52
C ILE A 581 10.89 -17.63 10.18
N ALA A 582 11.90 -17.84 9.34
CA ALA A 582 11.71 -18.57 8.09
C ALA A 582 11.21 -20.01 8.31
N ARG A 583 11.70 -20.70 9.34
CA ARG A 583 11.18 -22.02 9.73
C ARG A 583 9.68 -22.01 10.00
N GLN A 584 9.19 -21.05 10.78
CA GLN A 584 7.75 -20.92 11.09
C GLN A 584 6.92 -20.71 9.81
N ILE A 585 7.45 -19.93 8.87
CA ILE A 585 6.78 -19.66 7.59
C ILE A 585 6.75 -20.94 6.74
N TYR A 586 7.87 -21.66 6.62
CA TYR A 586 7.92 -22.95 5.91
C TYR A 586 7.01 -24.01 6.53
N GLN A 587 6.94 -24.06 7.86
CA GLN A 587 6.00 -24.95 8.54
C GLN A 587 4.56 -24.67 8.15
N ALA A 588 4.17 -23.40 8.05
CA ALA A 588 2.83 -23.03 7.60
C ALA A 588 2.56 -23.37 6.12
N ILE A 589 3.60 -23.28 5.26
CA ILE A 589 3.48 -23.60 3.84
C ILE A 589 3.37 -25.10 3.61
N PHE A 590 4.20 -25.89 4.30
CA PHE A 590 4.33 -27.34 4.10
C PHE A 590 3.65 -28.16 5.20
N LEU A 591 2.65 -27.61 5.89
CA LEU A 591 2.02 -28.21 7.08
C LEU A 591 1.62 -29.67 6.86
N GLU A 592 1.01 -30.00 5.74
CA GLU A 592 0.59 -31.37 5.42
C GLU A 592 1.79 -32.30 5.22
N LYS A 593 2.83 -31.82 4.49
CA LYS A 593 4.06 -32.59 4.25
C LYS A 593 4.84 -32.80 5.56
N VAL A 594 4.85 -31.82 6.44
CA VAL A 594 5.50 -31.89 7.76
C VAL A 594 4.78 -32.87 8.68
N ALA A 595 3.44 -32.84 8.70
CA ALA A 595 2.65 -33.78 9.50
C ALA A 595 2.86 -35.24 9.07
N MET A 596 2.92 -35.51 7.76
CA MET A 596 3.22 -36.85 7.26
C MET A 596 4.64 -37.32 7.61
N ALA A 597 5.63 -36.43 7.56
CA ALA A 597 7.01 -36.75 7.93
C ALA A 597 7.13 -37.09 9.43
N GLN A 598 6.41 -36.39 10.30
CA GLN A 598 6.40 -36.69 11.74
C GLN A 598 5.74 -38.03 12.07
N LEU A 599 4.65 -38.40 11.36
CA LEU A 599 4.00 -39.69 11.52
C LEU A 599 4.85 -40.88 11.02
N GLY A 600 5.78 -40.64 10.10
CA GLY A 600 6.71 -41.66 9.57
C GLY A 600 7.98 -41.84 10.41
N GLU A 601 8.33 -40.90 11.29
CA GLU A 601 9.47 -41.06 12.23
C GLU A 601 9.07 -41.76 13.54
N ASP A 602 7.78 -41.82 13.87
CA ASP A 602 7.24 -42.51 15.08
C ASP A 602 6.80 -43.97 14.82
N GLY A 603 6.95 -44.50 13.61
CA GLY A 603 6.67 -45.88 13.20
C GLY A 603 7.96 -46.66 12.86
#